data_5a11c8aec32a375894a67f9edbdb044c
#
_entry.id   5a11c8aec32a375894a67f9edbdb044c
#
_cell.length_a   1.000
_cell.length_b   1.000
_cell.length_c   1.000
_cell.angle_alpha   90.00
_cell.angle_beta   90.00
_cell.angle_gamma   90.00
#
_symmetry.space_group_name_H-M   'P 1'
#
loop_
_entity.id
_entity.type
_entity.pdbx_description
1 polymer ?
#
loop_
_entity_poly.entity_id
_entity_poly.type
_entity_poly.pdbx_seq_one_letter_code
_entity_poly.pdbx_strand_id
1 'polypeptide(L)'
;MKITTKINLITTAWILCVLVAVNAVVFFSFMKITVNMEEDVLIHKAQNVIAEIHMDDTPHELNKKLTTYLTNHSFIRIIQPDSKISSEVSSDHYLLTKFKGEFSTKQESHRSTIKQEHKEEQILIVRVPIQSKGKVVGTLEIGDRLLGLELGKDVLLSILTFCTLLGAGLSLLGGRWLSSVIMRPISNMINTMEDIEQSGIPKKIIIQQETKDELQKMAVTFNRMMNRLDVNLEKQKQFISDASHEIKTPLTIIKSYADLLRRRRIKSEEKALDVINVIHSEATRIQKMTERLLELADTEMENSLDIKSVNIITLCANVFKQFKEVYGREINFHYQEDTIMITADELKIKQVIIILLDNAIKYSTDKIDVYVEDQLYSTVIRVKDYGIGIPEHEMENIFERFYRVDKARSRETGGTGLGLSIAKNIMNQHNGEIKVASIDGIGTEVVLSLPKR
;
A
#
# COMPACT_ATOMS: atom_id res chain seq x y z
N MET A 1 -20.71 10.87 5.02
CA MET A 1 -20.91 9.46 5.47
C MET A 1 -19.54 8.81 5.65
N LYS A 2 -19.25 8.20 6.79
CA LYS A 2 -17.94 7.56 7.04
C LYS A 2 -17.72 6.38 6.07
N ILE A 3 -16.49 6.16 5.65
CA ILE A 3 -16.11 5.06 4.72
C ILE A 3 -16.61 3.70 5.25
N THR A 4 -16.49 3.49 6.56
CA THR A 4 -16.98 2.29 7.27
C THR A 4 -18.48 2.02 7.02
N THR A 5 -19.32 3.06 7.11
CA THR A 5 -20.76 2.95 6.89
C THR A 5 -21.06 2.66 5.41
N LYS A 6 -20.31 3.26 4.50
CA LYS A 6 -20.46 3.04 3.05
C LYS A 6 -20.13 1.61 2.65
N ILE A 7 -19.00 1.08 3.15
CA ILE A 7 -18.60 -0.31 2.90
C ILE A 7 -19.64 -1.28 3.45
N ASN A 8 -20.06 -1.08 4.71
CA ASN A 8 -21.04 -1.96 5.35
C ASN A 8 -22.39 -1.97 4.62
N LEU A 9 -22.85 -0.83 4.12
CA LEU A 9 -24.10 -0.72 3.38
C LEU A 9 -23.99 -1.39 2.01
N ILE A 10 -22.89 -1.22 1.30
CA ILE A 10 -22.66 -1.85 -0.01
C ILE A 10 -22.56 -3.37 0.13
N THR A 11 -21.79 -3.87 1.09
CA THR A 11 -21.66 -5.32 1.30
C THR A 11 -22.97 -5.97 1.72
N THR A 12 -23.73 -5.33 2.62
CA THR A 12 -25.05 -5.84 3.03
C THR A 12 -26.05 -5.84 1.87
N ALA A 13 -26.08 -4.78 1.05
CA ALA A 13 -26.92 -4.71 -0.13
C ALA A 13 -26.57 -5.80 -1.16
N TRP A 14 -25.29 -6.06 -1.37
CA TRP A 14 -24.83 -7.12 -2.28
C TRP A 14 -25.20 -8.52 -1.78
N ILE A 15 -24.98 -8.81 -0.49
CA ILE A 15 -25.38 -10.09 0.12
C ILE A 15 -26.89 -10.29 0.03
N LEU A 16 -27.68 -9.26 0.30
CA LEU A 16 -29.12 -9.32 0.19
C LEU A 16 -29.57 -9.62 -1.25
N CYS A 17 -28.98 -8.98 -2.23
CA CYS A 17 -29.24 -9.23 -3.65
C CYS A 17 -28.98 -10.70 -4.02
N VAL A 18 -27.83 -11.24 -3.60
CA VAL A 18 -27.47 -12.66 -3.83
C VAL A 18 -28.45 -13.60 -3.13
N LEU A 19 -28.82 -13.33 -1.88
CA LEU A 19 -29.80 -14.14 -1.14
C LEU A 19 -31.16 -14.16 -1.83
N VAL A 20 -31.65 -13.01 -2.30
CA VAL A 20 -32.93 -12.92 -3.03
C VAL A 20 -32.86 -13.72 -4.33
N ALA A 21 -31.75 -13.64 -5.07
CA ALA A 21 -31.58 -14.40 -6.30
C ALA A 21 -31.56 -15.92 -6.05
N VAL A 22 -30.81 -16.37 -5.03
CA VAL A 22 -30.77 -17.78 -4.62
C VAL A 22 -32.15 -18.27 -4.18
N ASN A 23 -32.85 -17.49 -3.34
CA ASN A 23 -34.19 -17.82 -2.88
C ASN A 23 -35.20 -17.95 -4.04
N ALA A 24 -35.09 -17.07 -5.04
CA ALA A 24 -35.92 -17.17 -6.25
C ALA A 24 -35.67 -18.48 -7.00
N VAL A 25 -34.38 -18.85 -7.20
CA VAL A 25 -34.04 -20.11 -7.85
C VAL A 25 -34.58 -21.32 -7.07
N VAL A 26 -34.36 -21.32 -5.75
CA VAL A 26 -34.86 -22.40 -4.87
C VAL A 26 -36.37 -22.51 -4.94
N PHE A 27 -37.08 -21.37 -4.85
CA PHE A 27 -38.54 -21.33 -4.92
C PHE A 27 -39.09 -21.90 -6.24
N PHE A 28 -38.57 -21.41 -7.38
CA PHE A 28 -39.05 -21.87 -8.70
C PHE A 28 -38.68 -23.33 -8.96
N SER A 29 -37.48 -23.78 -8.53
CA SER A 29 -37.07 -25.18 -8.64
C SER A 29 -37.98 -26.10 -7.81
N PHE A 30 -38.26 -25.74 -6.55
CA PHE A 30 -39.15 -26.48 -5.68
C PHE A 30 -40.53 -26.60 -6.30
N MET A 31 -41.12 -25.50 -6.74
CA MET A 31 -42.42 -25.47 -7.37
C MET A 31 -42.50 -26.39 -8.59
N LYS A 32 -41.46 -26.32 -9.46
CA LYS A 32 -41.41 -27.15 -10.66
C LYS A 32 -41.30 -28.65 -10.33
N ILE A 33 -40.39 -29.01 -9.40
CA ILE A 33 -40.17 -30.40 -9.00
C ILE A 33 -41.44 -30.98 -8.36
N THR A 34 -42.04 -30.24 -7.44
CA THR A 34 -43.24 -30.71 -6.74
C THR A 34 -44.44 -30.92 -7.68
N VAL A 35 -44.64 -29.98 -8.63
CA VAL A 35 -45.73 -30.15 -9.63
C VAL A 35 -45.47 -31.37 -10.53
N ASN A 36 -44.26 -31.58 -10.99
CA ASN A 36 -43.90 -32.75 -11.81
C ASN A 36 -44.11 -34.07 -11.03
N MET A 37 -43.74 -34.09 -9.74
CA MET A 37 -43.99 -35.27 -8.88
C MET A 37 -45.50 -35.59 -8.75
N GLU A 38 -46.32 -34.55 -8.50
CA GLU A 38 -47.79 -34.75 -8.42
C GLU A 38 -48.37 -35.20 -9.76
N GLU A 39 -47.88 -34.68 -10.88
CA GLU A 39 -48.28 -35.11 -12.23
C GLU A 39 -47.96 -36.60 -12.45
N ASP A 40 -46.75 -37.05 -12.13
CA ASP A 40 -46.33 -38.46 -12.26
C ASP A 40 -47.21 -39.36 -11.37
N VAL A 41 -47.52 -38.97 -10.14
CA VAL A 41 -48.40 -39.71 -9.23
C VAL A 41 -49.82 -39.84 -9.83
N LEU A 42 -50.39 -38.78 -10.39
CA LEU A 42 -51.72 -38.81 -11.02
C LEU A 42 -51.74 -39.65 -12.30
N ILE A 43 -50.66 -39.62 -13.10
CA ILE A 43 -50.52 -40.46 -14.30
C ILE A 43 -50.48 -41.94 -13.91
N HIS A 44 -49.65 -42.31 -12.92
CA HIS A 44 -49.60 -43.69 -12.42
C HIS A 44 -50.94 -44.13 -11.85
N LYS A 45 -51.63 -43.26 -11.10
CA LYS A 45 -52.99 -43.52 -10.60
C LYS A 45 -53.97 -43.77 -11.76
N ALA A 46 -53.95 -42.96 -12.80
CA ALA A 46 -54.77 -43.11 -13.99
C ALA A 46 -54.49 -44.46 -14.71
N GLN A 47 -53.20 -44.84 -14.86
CA GLN A 47 -52.82 -46.13 -15.45
C GLN A 47 -53.34 -47.33 -14.62
N ASN A 48 -53.25 -47.28 -13.30
CA ASN A 48 -53.82 -48.29 -12.43
C ASN A 48 -55.34 -48.42 -12.58
N VAL A 49 -56.04 -47.28 -12.61
CA VAL A 49 -57.49 -47.26 -12.84
C VAL A 49 -57.84 -47.85 -14.21
N ILE A 50 -57.12 -47.51 -15.25
CA ILE A 50 -57.34 -48.09 -16.61
C ILE A 50 -57.11 -49.59 -16.63
N ALA A 51 -56.15 -50.13 -15.86
CA ALA A 51 -55.84 -51.58 -15.80
C ALA A 51 -56.97 -52.39 -15.14
N GLU A 52 -57.78 -51.78 -14.26
CA GLU A 52 -58.86 -52.45 -13.56
C GLU A 52 -60.23 -52.31 -14.24
N ILE A 53 -60.38 -51.39 -15.22
CA ILE A 53 -61.60 -51.15 -15.96
C ILE A 53 -61.73 -52.13 -17.10
N HIS A 54 -62.88 -52.83 -17.17
CA HIS A 54 -63.23 -53.66 -18.32
C HIS A 54 -64.32 -53.01 -19.14
N MET A 55 -64.31 -53.23 -20.47
CA MET A 55 -65.25 -52.63 -21.42
C MET A 55 -66.72 -53.09 -21.19
N ASP A 56 -66.86 -54.24 -20.59
CA ASP A 56 -68.14 -54.83 -20.31
C ASP A 56 -68.74 -54.42 -18.92
N ASP A 57 -68.00 -53.58 -18.16
CA ASP A 57 -68.43 -53.12 -16.84
C ASP A 57 -69.68 -52.23 -16.99
N THR A 58 -70.71 -52.46 -16.18
CA THR A 58 -71.86 -51.61 -16.10
C THR A 58 -71.52 -50.23 -15.49
N PRO A 59 -72.29 -49.15 -15.80
CA PRO A 59 -72.01 -47.85 -15.20
C PRO A 59 -71.97 -47.84 -13.66
N HIS A 60 -72.69 -48.73 -13.02
CA HIS A 60 -72.64 -48.88 -11.59
C HIS A 60 -71.37 -49.52 -11.08
N GLU A 61 -70.85 -50.55 -11.76
CA GLU A 61 -69.59 -51.20 -11.45
C GLU A 61 -68.40 -50.25 -11.70
N LEU A 62 -68.42 -49.51 -12.81
CA LEU A 62 -67.42 -48.46 -13.09
C LEU A 62 -67.39 -47.43 -11.97
N ASN A 63 -68.56 -46.89 -11.57
CA ASN A 63 -68.59 -45.90 -10.48
C ASN A 63 -68.05 -46.50 -9.16
N LYS A 64 -68.28 -47.76 -8.85
CA LYS A 64 -67.82 -48.42 -7.66
C LYS A 64 -66.25 -48.57 -7.72
N LYS A 65 -65.72 -48.98 -8.85
CA LYS A 65 -64.27 -49.08 -9.08
C LYS A 65 -63.59 -47.71 -9.00
N LEU A 66 -64.13 -46.67 -9.68
CA LEU A 66 -63.61 -45.32 -9.65
C LEU A 66 -63.61 -44.70 -8.24
N THR A 67 -64.63 -45.03 -7.43
CA THR A 67 -64.75 -44.53 -6.06
C THR A 67 -63.62 -45.06 -5.17
N THR A 68 -63.08 -46.27 -5.43
CA THR A 68 -61.94 -46.84 -4.69
C THR A 68 -60.66 -46.03 -4.85
N TYR A 69 -60.49 -45.38 -6.01
CA TYR A 69 -59.37 -44.52 -6.33
C TYR A 69 -59.60 -43.05 -6.03
N LEU A 70 -60.76 -42.69 -5.55
CA LEU A 70 -61.09 -41.30 -5.27
C LEU A 70 -60.37 -40.80 -4.01
N THR A 71 -59.63 -39.72 -4.13
CA THR A 71 -59.00 -39.01 -3.02
C THR A 71 -59.84 -37.84 -2.60
N ASN A 72 -59.57 -37.29 -1.41
CA ASN A 72 -60.22 -36.06 -0.96
C ASN A 72 -59.89 -34.92 -1.95
N HIS A 73 -60.94 -34.13 -2.33
CA HIS A 73 -60.83 -33.00 -3.25
C HIS A 73 -60.41 -33.38 -4.67
N SER A 74 -60.80 -34.57 -5.12
CA SER A 74 -60.53 -35.05 -6.49
C SER A 74 -61.86 -35.43 -7.21
N PHE A 75 -61.68 -35.55 -8.54
CA PHE A 75 -62.70 -36.17 -9.37
C PHE A 75 -62.05 -37.14 -10.37
N ILE A 76 -62.79 -38.16 -10.78
CA ILE A 76 -62.40 -39.09 -11.80
C ILE A 76 -63.60 -39.29 -12.74
N ARG A 77 -63.34 -39.17 -14.05
CA ARG A 77 -64.39 -39.40 -15.07
C ARG A 77 -63.88 -40.09 -16.31
N ILE A 78 -64.75 -40.80 -16.95
CA ILE A 78 -64.49 -41.47 -18.24
C ILE A 78 -65.27 -40.75 -19.33
N ILE A 79 -64.58 -40.28 -20.35
CA ILE A 79 -65.14 -39.49 -21.45
C ILE A 79 -65.03 -40.33 -22.74
N GLN A 80 -66.17 -40.46 -23.44
CA GLN A 80 -66.26 -41.16 -24.71
C GLN A 80 -65.80 -40.29 -25.87
N PRO A 81 -65.50 -40.90 -27.09
CA PRO A 81 -65.06 -40.13 -28.22
C PRO A 81 -66.03 -39.05 -28.73
N ASP A 82 -67.31 -39.20 -28.39
CA ASP A 82 -68.38 -38.21 -28.68
C ASP A 82 -68.43 -37.10 -27.62
N SER A 83 -67.45 -37.04 -26.70
CA SER A 83 -67.36 -36.11 -25.57
C SER A 83 -68.48 -36.28 -24.51
N LYS A 84 -69.21 -37.39 -24.52
CA LYS A 84 -70.15 -37.71 -23.45
C LYS A 84 -69.43 -38.37 -22.31
N ILE A 85 -69.87 -38.03 -21.08
CA ILE A 85 -69.39 -38.64 -19.86
C ILE A 85 -70.08 -39.98 -19.62
N SER A 86 -69.35 -41.09 -19.63
CA SER A 86 -69.85 -42.42 -19.43
C SER A 86 -69.98 -42.74 -17.95
N SER A 87 -69.09 -42.29 -17.11
CA SER A 87 -69.05 -42.50 -15.66
C SER A 87 -68.32 -41.35 -15.00
N GLU A 88 -68.77 -40.91 -13.83
CA GLU A 88 -68.09 -39.80 -13.11
C GLU A 88 -68.30 -39.98 -11.60
N VAL A 89 -67.21 -39.77 -10.85
CA VAL A 89 -67.24 -39.79 -9.38
C VAL A 89 -66.41 -38.60 -8.89
N SER A 90 -66.81 -37.97 -7.82
CA SER A 90 -66.09 -36.86 -7.23
C SER A 90 -66.35 -36.83 -5.72
N SER A 91 -65.28 -36.44 -5.00
CA SER A 91 -65.40 -36.06 -3.60
C SER A 91 -65.67 -34.56 -3.43
N ASP A 92 -65.58 -33.80 -4.52
CA ASP A 92 -65.81 -32.35 -4.57
C ASP A 92 -66.72 -31.99 -5.77
N HIS A 93 -68.01 -31.84 -5.50
CA HIS A 93 -68.97 -31.54 -6.56
C HIS A 93 -68.71 -30.22 -7.28
N TYR A 94 -68.05 -29.25 -6.65
CA TYR A 94 -67.72 -27.97 -7.26
C TYR A 94 -66.72 -28.13 -8.44
N LEU A 95 -65.79 -29.08 -8.36
CA LEU A 95 -64.86 -29.35 -9.41
C LEU A 95 -65.52 -29.84 -10.71
N LEU A 96 -66.55 -30.70 -10.57
CA LEU A 96 -67.29 -31.21 -11.73
C LEU A 96 -68.04 -30.13 -12.48
N THR A 97 -68.62 -29.17 -11.74
CA THR A 97 -69.35 -28.08 -12.37
C THR A 97 -68.47 -27.08 -13.12
N LYS A 98 -67.23 -26.93 -12.69
CA LYS A 98 -66.32 -25.92 -13.23
C LYS A 98 -65.56 -26.41 -14.45
N PHE A 99 -65.17 -27.71 -14.49
CA PHE A 99 -64.39 -28.26 -15.57
C PHE A 99 -65.25 -29.14 -16.47
N LYS A 100 -65.31 -28.79 -17.76
CA LYS A 100 -65.99 -29.63 -18.77
C LYS A 100 -65.09 -30.78 -19.14
N GLY A 101 -65.63 -31.96 -19.31
CA GLY A 101 -64.92 -33.11 -19.82
C GLY A 101 -64.50 -32.92 -21.27
N GLU A 102 -63.26 -33.19 -21.56
CA GLU A 102 -62.72 -33.11 -22.93
C GLU A 102 -62.08 -34.45 -23.29
N PHE A 103 -62.45 -34.96 -24.48
CA PHE A 103 -61.84 -36.16 -25.00
C PHE A 103 -60.44 -35.84 -25.55
N SER A 104 -59.42 -36.65 -25.17
CA SER A 104 -58.07 -36.55 -25.70
C SER A 104 -57.58 -37.91 -26.16
N THR A 105 -56.92 -37.94 -27.30
CA THR A 105 -56.24 -39.14 -27.86
C THR A 105 -54.80 -39.29 -27.38
N LYS A 106 -54.27 -38.29 -26.64
CA LYS A 106 -52.93 -38.29 -26.11
C LYS A 106 -52.98 -38.09 -24.60
N GLN A 107 -51.92 -38.53 -23.96
CA GLN A 107 -51.71 -38.19 -22.54
C GLN A 107 -51.41 -36.71 -22.44
N GLU A 108 -52.19 -35.98 -21.66
CA GLU A 108 -52.06 -34.55 -21.44
C GLU A 108 -52.25 -34.23 -19.97
N SER A 109 -51.51 -33.24 -19.49
CA SER A 109 -51.72 -32.66 -18.17
C SER A 109 -52.07 -31.17 -18.31
N HIS A 110 -53.05 -30.70 -17.58
CA HIS A 110 -53.44 -29.31 -17.57
C HIS A 110 -53.55 -28.80 -16.16
N ARG A 111 -52.93 -27.67 -15.89
CA ARG A 111 -52.94 -27.00 -14.61
C ARG A 111 -53.86 -25.80 -14.69
N SER A 112 -54.81 -25.70 -13.76
CA SER A 112 -55.78 -24.62 -13.68
C SER A 112 -55.83 -24.06 -12.26
N THR A 113 -56.27 -22.80 -12.14
CA THR A 113 -56.49 -22.15 -10.84
C THR A 113 -57.98 -22.00 -10.59
N ILE A 114 -58.39 -22.38 -9.40
CA ILE A 114 -59.79 -22.22 -8.93
C ILE A 114 -59.84 -21.15 -7.84
N LYS A 115 -60.79 -20.25 -7.94
CA LYS A 115 -61.09 -19.28 -6.88
C LYS A 115 -62.30 -19.75 -6.09
N GLN A 116 -62.09 -20.13 -4.84
CA GLN A 116 -63.16 -20.49 -3.93
C GLN A 116 -62.98 -19.74 -2.61
N GLU A 117 -64.01 -19.06 -2.11
CA GLU A 117 -64.05 -18.38 -0.80
C GLU A 117 -62.78 -17.55 -0.46
N HIS A 118 -62.29 -16.72 -1.38
CA HIS A 118 -61.10 -15.88 -1.23
C HIS A 118 -59.72 -16.58 -1.28
N LYS A 119 -59.68 -17.90 -1.59
CA LYS A 119 -58.46 -18.61 -1.84
C LYS A 119 -58.33 -19.01 -3.31
N GLU A 120 -57.14 -18.83 -3.85
CA GLU A 120 -56.76 -19.34 -5.18
C GLU A 120 -56.10 -20.69 -4.98
N GLU A 121 -56.80 -21.76 -5.35
CA GLU A 121 -56.30 -23.12 -5.24
C GLU A 121 -55.93 -23.65 -6.63
N GLN A 122 -54.88 -24.42 -6.71
CA GLN A 122 -54.42 -25.02 -7.96
C GLN A 122 -54.96 -26.44 -8.06
N ILE A 123 -55.46 -26.77 -9.25
CA ILE A 123 -55.86 -28.12 -9.62
C ILE A 123 -54.97 -28.62 -10.77
N LEU A 124 -54.61 -29.86 -10.69
CA LEU A 124 -53.95 -30.59 -11.77
C LEU A 124 -54.95 -31.60 -12.36
N ILE A 125 -55.16 -31.51 -13.65
CA ILE A 125 -56.01 -32.37 -14.42
C ILE A 125 -55.14 -33.17 -15.37
N VAL A 126 -55.21 -34.52 -15.24
CA VAL A 126 -54.48 -35.44 -16.10
C VAL A 126 -55.46 -36.23 -16.93
N ARG A 127 -55.23 -36.29 -18.23
CA ARG A 127 -56.00 -37.05 -19.23
C ARG A 127 -55.18 -38.18 -19.76
N VAL A 128 -55.66 -39.41 -19.65
CA VAL A 128 -54.95 -40.57 -20.16
C VAL A 128 -55.88 -41.33 -21.10
N PRO A 129 -55.47 -41.63 -22.37
CA PRO A 129 -56.32 -42.33 -23.34
C PRO A 129 -56.51 -43.82 -22.94
N ILE A 130 -57.75 -44.27 -22.93
CA ILE A 130 -58.08 -45.69 -22.71
C ILE A 130 -57.99 -46.35 -24.08
N GLN A 131 -57.10 -47.33 -24.24
CA GLN A 131 -56.90 -48.08 -25.47
C GLN A 131 -57.44 -49.48 -25.40
N SER A 132 -58.16 -49.89 -26.43
CA SER A 132 -58.58 -51.27 -26.60
C SER A 132 -58.28 -51.71 -28.05
N LYS A 133 -57.61 -52.85 -28.23
CA LYS A 133 -57.20 -53.38 -29.54
C LYS A 133 -56.52 -52.36 -30.47
N GLY A 134 -55.70 -51.48 -29.92
CA GLY A 134 -54.94 -50.45 -30.66
C GLY A 134 -55.76 -49.22 -31.09
N LYS A 135 -57.03 -49.06 -30.65
CA LYS A 135 -57.85 -47.88 -30.87
C LYS A 135 -58.17 -47.20 -29.51
N VAL A 136 -58.14 -45.85 -29.52
CA VAL A 136 -58.58 -45.09 -28.36
C VAL A 136 -60.11 -45.13 -28.28
N VAL A 137 -60.60 -45.69 -27.20
CA VAL A 137 -62.04 -45.91 -26.97
C VAL A 137 -62.65 -44.97 -25.93
N GLY A 138 -61.85 -44.25 -25.24
CA GLY A 138 -62.24 -43.24 -24.25
C GLY A 138 -61.03 -42.51 -23.64
N THR A 139 -61.28 -41.56 -22.78
CA THR A 139 -60.25 -40.83 -22.03
C THR A 139 -60.62 -40.91 -20.55
N LEU A 140 -59.68 -41.36 -19.71
CA LEU A 140 -59.78 -41.20 -18.28
C LEU A 140 -59.22 -39.84 -17.89
N GLU A 141 -60.02 -39.03 -17.25
CA GLU A 141 -59.63 -37.74 -16.71
C GLU A 141 -59.68 -37.80 -15.19
N ILE A 142 -58.55 -37.44 -14.56
CA ILE A 142 -58.40 -37.32 -13.11
C ILE A 142 -58.00 -35.89 -12.80
N GLY A 143 -58.77 -35.22 -11.94
CA GLY A 143 -58.41 -33.93 -11.40
C GLY A 143 -58.24 -33.98 -9.91
N ASP A 144 -57.17 -33.42 -9.41
CA ASP A 144 -56.88 -33.36 -7.98
C ASP A 144 -56.42 -31.95 -7.57
N ARG A 145 -56.84 -31.50 -6.39
CA ARG A 145 -56.37 -30.22 -5.84
C ARG A 145 -54.99 -30.37 -5.27
N LEU A 146 -54.11 -29.47 -5.62
CA LEU A 146 -52.71 -29.43 -5.14
C LEU A 146 -52.61 -28.77 -3.76
N LEU A 147 -53.39 -29.23 -2.77
CA LEU A 147 -53.41 -28.65 -1.42
C LEU A 147 -52.04 -28.77 -0.71
N GLY A 148 -51.36 -29.91 -0.91
CA GLY A 148 -50.01 -30.11 -0.38
C GLY A 148 -48.97 -29.12 -0.94
N LEU A 149 -49.16 -28.75 -2.21
CA LEU A 149 -48.29 -27.75 -2.85
C LEU A 149 -48.49 -26.37 -2.22
N GLU A 150 -49.68 -25.96 -1.89
CA GLU A 150 -49.98 -24.66 -1.29
C GLU A 150 -49.42 -24.53 0.12
N LEU A 151 -49.60 -25.56 0.95
CA LEU A 151 -48.99 -25.61 2.28
C LEU A 151 -47.49 -25.63 2.19
N GLY A 152 -46.93 -26.43 1.29
CA GLY A 152 -45.47 -26.50 1.04
C GLY A 152 -44.90 -25.17 0.58
N LYS A 153 -45.63 -24.43 -0.28
CA LYS A 153 -45.23 -23.09 -0.76
C LYS A 153 -45.16 -22.10 0.40
N ASP A 154 -46.16 -22.05 1.26
CA ASP A 154 -46.20 -21.08 2.37
C ASP A 154 -45.13 -21.34 3.43
N VAL A 155 -44.90 -22.62 3.74
CA VAL A 155 -43.81 -23.03 4.63
C VAL A 155 -42.44 -22.67 4.02
N LEU A 156 -42.22 -22.97 2.74
CA LEU A 156 -40.99 -22.61 2.05
C LEU A 156 -40.73 -21.11 2.04
N LEU A 157 -41.74 -20.31 1.68
CA LEU A 157 -41.63 -18.84 1.69
C LEU A 157 -41.30 -18.30 3.08
N SER A 158 -41.89 -18.87 4.14
CA SER A 158 -41.63 -18.47 5.52
C SER A 158 -40.16 -18.78 5.89
N ILE A 159 -39.65 -19.97 5.54
CA ILE A 159 -38.26 -20.35 5.78
C ILE A 159 -37.31 -19.45 5.01
N LEU A 160 -37.53 -19.24 3.71
CA LEU A 160 -36.67 -18.39 2.86
C LEU A 160 -36.64 -16.94 3.36
N THR A 161 -37.79 -16.41 3.80
CA THR A 161 -37.91 -15.06 4.38
C THR A 161 -37.10 -14.97 5.68
N PHE A 162 -37.26 -15.94 6.56
CA PHE A 162 -36.51 -15.99 7.82
C PHE A 162 -35.00 -16.06 7.59
N CYS A 163 -34.53 -16.95 6.68
CA CYS A 163 -33.12 -17.06 6.32
C CYS A 163 -32.56 -15.75 5.74
N THR A 164 -33.38 -15.05 4.93
CA THR A 164 -32.98 -13.75 4.36
C THR A 164 -32.80 -12.70 5.46
N LEU A 165 -33.74 -12.59 6.38
CA LEU A 165 -33.65 -11.65 7.50
C LEU A 165 -32.49 -11.96 8.44
N LEU A 166 -32.25 -13.23 8.74
CA LEU A 166 -31.13 -13.69 9.54
C LEU A 166 -29.80 -13.36 8.85
N GLY A 167 -29.68 -13.67 7.56
CA GLY A 167 -28.49 -13.36 6.77
C GLY A 167 -28.19 -11.86 6.69
N ALA A 168 -29.22 -11.03 6.53
CA ALA A 168 -29.07 -9.58 6.56
C ALA A 168 -28.59 -9.08 7.93
N GLY A 169 -29.15 -9.61 9.02
CA GLY A 169 -28.71 -9.28 10.39
C GLY A 169 -27.26 -9.65 10.65
N LEU A 170 -26.85 -10.86 10.29
CA LEU A 170 -25.46 -11.35 10.42
C LEU A 170 -24.50 -10.52 9.55
N SER A 171 -24.90 -10.14 8.34
CA SER A 171 -24.11 -9.27 7.47
C SER A 171 -23.84 -7.90 8.09
N LEU A 172 -24.87 -7.29 8.70
CA LEU A 172 -24.71 -5.99 9.38
C LEU A 172 -23.76 -6.08 10.59
N LEU A 173 -23.85 -7.12 11.37
CA LEU A 173 -22.97 -7.36 12.52
C LEU A 173 -21.53 -7.64 12.07
N GLY A 174 -21.35 -8.56 11.12
CA GLY A 174 -20.06 -8.91 10.55
C GLY A 174 -19.37 -7.73 9.88
N GLY A 175 -20.11 -6.93 9.14
CA GLY A 175 -19.61 -5.72 8.51
C GLY A 175 -19.12 -4.66 9.52
N ARG A 176 -19.81 -4.50 10.66
CA ARG A 176 -19.35 -3.64 11.75
C ARG A 176 -18.06 -4.14 12.39
N TRP A 177 -17.99 -5.43 12.66
CA TRP A 177 -16.78 -6.06 13.24
C TRP A 177 -15.57 -5.93 12.30
N LEU A 178 -15.70 -6.31 11.03
CA LEU A 178 -14.65 -6.20 10.02
C LEU A 178 -14.19 -4.75 9.82
N SER A 179 -15.16 -3.81 9.77
CA SER A 179 -14.87 -2.39 9.68
C SER A 179 -14.08 -1.89 10.89
N SER A 180 -14.34 -2.39 12.09
CA SER A 180 -13.56 -2.01 13.28
C SER A 180 -12.14 -2.55 13.25
N VAL A 181 -11.92 -3.74 12.74
CA VAL A 181 -10.59 -4.37 12.67
C VAL A 181 -9.70 -3.66 11.63
N ILE A 182 -10.24 -3.32 10.46
CA ILE A 182 -9.47 -2.70 9.37
C ILE A 182 -9.36 -1.17 9.55
N MET A 183 -10.45 -0.50 9.89
CA MET A 183 -10.49 0.97 9.89
C MET A 183 -9.91 1.63 11.14
N ARG A 184 -9.86 0.96 12.28
CA ARG A 184 -9.24 1.54 13.49
C ARG A 184 -7.75 1.83 13.30
N PRO A 185 -6.92 0.87 12.83
CA PRO A 185 -5.51 1.15 12.53
C PRO A 185 -5.33 2.29 11.53
N ILE A 186 -6.11 2.30 10.44
CA ILE A 186 -6.03 3.35 9.42
C ILE A 186 -6.39 4.73 10.01
N SER A 187 -7.47 4.81 10.80
CA SER A 187 -7.86 6.07 11.44
C SER A 187 -6.81 6.57 12.41
N ASN A 188 -6.17 5.69 13.19
CA ASN A 188 -5.07 6.07 14.08
C ASN A 188 -3.86 6.60 13.29
N MET A 189 -3.55 6.00 12.14
CA MET A 189 -2.48 6.51 11.27
C MET A 189 -2.81 7.90 10.73
N ILE A 190 -4.04 8.11 10.24
CA ILE A 190 -4.50 9.42 9.75
C ILE A 190 -4.41 10.46 10.87
N ASN A 191 -4.93 10.18 12.05
CA ASN A 191 -4.87 11.10 13.18
C ASN A 191 -3.41 11.45 13.56
N THR A 192 -2.51 10.46 13.53
CA THR A 192 -1.08 10.72 13.79
C THR A 192 -0.46 11.61 12.70
N MET A 193 -0.85 11.41 11.43
CA MET A 193 -0.39 12.27 10.32
C MET A 193 -0.93 13.70 10.45
N GLU A 194 -2.19 13.87 10.80
CA GLU A 194 -2.81 15.18 11.07
C GLU A 194 -2.14 15.90 12.27
N ASP A 195 -1.82 15.16 13.34
CA ASP A 195 -1.08 15.67 14.48
C ASP A 195 0.33 16.18 14.08
N ILE A 196 1.01 15.44 13.20
CA ILE A 196 2.33 15.83 12.67
C ILE A 196 2.21 17.08 11.80
N GLU A 197 1.19 17.14 10.92
CA GLU A 197 0.92 18.30 10.07
C GLU A 197 0.69 19.58 10.89
N GLN A 198 -0.09 19.47 11.96
CA GLN A 198 -0.38 20.62 12.83
C GLN A 198 0.77 21.02 13.73
N SER A 199 1.50 20.06 14.29
CA SER A 199 2.58 20.33 15.26
C SER A 199 3.94 20.56 14.61
N GLY A 200 4.16 20.06 13.39
CA GLY A 200 5.46 20.02 12.74
C GLY A 200 6.48 19.09 13.41
N ILE A 201 6.04 18.29 14.39
CA ILE A 201 6.93 17.42 15.19
C ILE A 201 6.75 15.98 14.69
N PRO A 202 7.82 15.31 14.24
CA PRO A 202 7.75 13.91 13.84
C PRO A 202 7.29 13.02 15.00
N LYS A 203 6.23 12.23 14.75
CA LYS A 203 5.71 11.24 15.72
C LYS A 203 5.69 9.87 15.04
N LYS A 204 5.84 8.81 15.86
CA LYS A 204 5.76 7.43 15.38
C LYS A 204 4.37 6.85 15.61
N ILE A 205 3.90 6.05 14.65
CA ILE A 205 2.68 5.27 14.78
C ILE A 205 2.96 4.10 15.72
N ILE A 206 2.10 3.92 16.73
CA ILE A 206 2.20 2.80 17.68
C ILE A 206 1.63 1.55 17.00
N ILE A 207 2.48 0.55 16.78
CA ILE A 207 2.10 -0.74 16.24
C ILE A 207 1.68 -1.62 17.41
N GLN A 208 0.36 -1.80 17.61
CA GLN A 208 -0.19 -2.53 18.76
C GLN A 208 -0.15 -4.06 18.60
N GLN A 209 -0.13 -4.58 17.37
CA GLN A 209 -0.07 -6.01 17.07
C GLN A 209 0.78 -6.27 15.83
N GLU A 210 1.61 -7.30 15.86
CA GLU A 210 2.36 -7.79 14.70
C GLU A 210 1.46 -8.65 13.82
N THR A 211 0.69 -8.04 12.93
CA THR A 211 -0.23 -8.73 12.02
C THR A 211 0.44 -9.27 10.77
N LYS A 212 1.69 -8.87 10.48
CA LYS A 212 2.47 -9.19 9.27
C LYS A 212 1.74 -8.89 7.95
N ASP A 213 0.76 -8.00 7.99
CA ASP A 213 -0.04 -7.57 6.85
C ASP A 213 0.48 -6.25 6.22
N GLU A 214 -0.21 -5.78 5.17
CA GLU A 214 0.11 -4.55 4.45
C GLU A 214 0.02 -3.32 5.34
N LEU A 215 -0.88 -3.31 6.33
CA LEU A 215 -1.04 -2.20 7.27
C LEU A 215 0.17 -2.06 8.18
N GLN A 216 0.71 -3.18 8.68
CA GLN A 216 1.96 -3.17 9.45
C GLN A 216 3.13 -2.69 8.60
N LYS A 217 3.26 -3.19 7.36
CA LYS A 217 4.32 -2.73 6.43
C LYS A 217 4.24 -1.23 6.19
N MET A 218 3.04 -0.68 6.04
CA MET A 218 2.81 0.76 5.88
C MET A 218 3.25 1.52 7.14
N ALA A 219 2.85 1.08 8.34
CA ALA A 219 3.23 1.69 9.61
C ALA A 219 4.75 1.67 9.84
N VAL A 220 5.42 0.55 9.56
CA VAL A 220 6.89 0.42 9.67
C VAL A 220 7.59 1.36 8.68
N THR A 221 7.11 1.42 7.44
CA THR A 221 7.70 2.30 6.41
C THR A 221 7.52 3.77 6.78
N PHE A 222 6.33 4.15 7.27
CA PHE A 222 6.06 5.49 7.78
C PHE A 222 6.98 5.83 8.95
N ASN A 223 7.11 4.95 9.95
CA ASN A 223 7.98 5.17 11.10
C ASN A 223 9.44 5.34 10.69
N ARG A 224 9.90 4.61 9.68
CA ARG A 224 11.25 4.76 9.12
C ARG A 224 11.43 6.15 8.48
N MET A 225 10.43 6.62 7.74
CA MET A 225 10.44 7.95 7.13
C MET A 225 10.47 9.04 8.22
N MET A 226 9.62 8.92 9.26
CA MET A 226 9.60 9.86 10.37
C MET A 226 10.90 9.88 11.16
N ASN A 227 11.53 8.73 11.37
CA ASN A 227 12.83 8.65 12.01
C ASN A 227 13.93 9.35 11.19
N ARG A 228 13.90 9.22 9.86
CA ARG A 228 14.83 9.95 8.99
C ARG A 228 14.60 11.45 9.04
N LEU A 229 13.33 11.88 9.06
CA LEU A 229 12.97 13.29 9.18
C LEU A 229 13.45 13.87 10.51
N ASP A 230 13.22 13.17 11.62
CA ASP A 230 13.64 13.57 12.97
C ASP A 230 15.16 13.75 13.05
N VAL A 231 15.92 12.76 12.58
CA VAL A 231 17.40 12.84 12.52
C VAL A 231 17.85 14.03 11.66
N ASN A 232 17.18 14.31 10.54
CA ASN A 232 17.55 15.44 9.68
C ASN A 232 17.25 16.78 10.35
N LEU A 233 16.11 16.91 11.03
CA LEU A 233 15.76 18.12 11.78
C LEU A 233 16.73 18.37 12.94
N GLU A 234 17.13 17.34 13.66
CA GLU A 234 18.15 17.48 14.72
C GLU A 234 19.50 17.90 14.15
N LYS A 235 19.96 17.33 13.05
CA LYS A 235 21.19 17.76 12.35
C LYS A 235 21.10 19.21 11.88
N GLN A 236 19.93 19.65 11.38
CA GLN A 236 19.72 21.02 10.95
C GLN A 236 19.75 22.00 12.14
N LYS A 237 19.09 21.66 13.26
CA LYS A 237 19.14 22.47 14.47
C LYS A 237 20.59 22.59 15.03
N GLN A 238 21.30 21.49 15.08
CA GLN A 238 22.70 21.47 15.51
C GLN A 238 23.57 22.37 14.61
N PHE A 239 23.40 22.27 13.27
CA PHE A 239 24.10 23.11 12.31
C PHE A 239 23.87 24.59 12.55
N ILE A 240 22.60 25.00 12.76
CA ILE A 240 22.25 26.43 13.04
C ILE A 240 22.89 26.89 14.36
N SER A 241 22.85 26.04 15.38
CA SER A 241 23.44 26.32 16.69
C SER A 241 24.94 26.52 16.56
N ASP A 242 25.65 25.58 15.92
CA ASP A 242 27.11 25.62 15.77
C ASP A 242 27.57 26.80 14.93
N ALA A 243 26.88 27.07 13.81
CA ALA A 243 27.15 28.25 12.96
C ALA A 243 26.98 29.54 13.76
N SER A 244 25.94 29.64 14.57
CA SER A 244 25.67 30.82 15.43
C SER A 244 26.79 31.03 16.46
N HIS A 245 27.25 29.96 17.09
CA HIS A 245 28.34 30.01 18.06
C HIS A 245 29.68 30.40 17.40
N GLU A 246 30.02 29.85 16.24
CA GLU A 246 31.25 30.12 15.53
C GLU A 246 31.31 31.53 14.90
N ILE A 247 30.16 32.12 14.56
CA ILE A 247 30.06 33.52 14.10
C ILE A 247 30.11 34.51 15.30
N LYS A 248 29.50 34.17 16.44
CA LYS A 248 29.43 35.06 17.61
C LYS A 248 30.80 35.37 18.19
N THR A 249 31.69 34.39 18.22
CA THR A 249 33.02 34.52 18.81
C THR A 249 33.88 35.59 18.09
N PRO A 250 34.15 35.49 16.76
CA PRO A 250 34.94 36.52 16.06
C PRO A 250 34.24 37.88 16.06
N LEU A 251 32.90 37.93 15.98
CA LEU A 251 32.15 39.19 16.06
C LEU A 251 32.34 39.87 17.43
N THR A 252 32.39 39.10 18.53
CA THR A 252 32.69 39.63 19.86
C THR A 252 34.10 40.20 19.95
N ILE A 253 35.09 39.52 19.35
CA ILE A 253 36.44 39.98 19.27
C ILE A 253 36.53 41.30 18.50
N ILE A 254 35.98 41.35 17.30
CA ILE A 254 35.92 42.59 16.47
C ILE A 254 35.30 43.74 17.26
N LYS A 255 34.16 43.50 17.90
CA LYS A 255 33.49 44.54 18.71
C LYS A 255 34.35 45.02 19.87
N SER A 256 35.01 44.13 20.57
CA SER A 256 35.87 44.45 21.72
C SER A 256 37.06 45.32 21.30
N TYR A 257 37.74 44.96 20.22
CA TYR A 257 38.88 45.68 19.70
C TYR A 257 38.44 47.01 19.04
N ALA A 258 37.33 47.10 18.36
CA ALA A 258 36.75 48.33 17.87
C ALA A 258 36.38 49.29 19.03
N ASP A 259 35.84 48.80 20.15
CA ASP A 259 35.53 49.57 21.32
C ASP A 259 36.85 50.13 22.02
N LEU A 260 37.93 49.35 21.96
CA LEU A 260 39.23 49.86 22.45
C LEU A 260 39.73 51.05 21.59
N LEU A 261 39.65 50.97 20.30
CA LEU A 261 39.98 52.10 19.39
C LEU A 261 39.05 53.28 19.66
N ARG A 262 37.78 53.13 19.72
CA ARG A 262 36.79 54.18 19.94
C ARG A 262 37.01 54.96 21.28
N ARG A 263 37.41 54.26 22.34
CA ARG A 263 37.65 54.86 23.65
C ARG A 263 39.00 55.55 23.74
N ARG A 264 39.81 55.67 22.66
CA ARG A 264 41.14 56.25 22.61
C ARG A 264 42.10 55.73 23.70
N ARG A 265 41.97 54.46 24.11
CA ARG A 265 42.82 53.84 25.10
C ARG A 265 44.20 53.41 24.55
N ILE A 266 44.36 53.50 23.22
CA ILE A 266 45.61 53.15 22.49
C ILE A 266 46.28 54.42 22.12
N LYS A 267 47.47 54.66 22.71
CA LYS A 267 48.28 55.92 22.52
C LYS A 267 49.40 55.72 21.48
N SER A 268 49.71 54.49 21.10
CA SER A 268 50.75 54.17 20.13
C SER A 268 50.14 53.82 18.79
N GLU A 269 50.62 54.37 17.68
CA GLU A 269 50.20 54.09 16.33
C GLU A 269 50.46 52.63 15.94
N GLU A 270 51.56 52.07 16.38
CA GLU A 270 51.91 50.63 16.20
C GLU A 270 50.85 49.72 16.85
N LYS A 271 50.45 49.98 18.09
CA LYS A 271 49.38 49.21 18.77
C LYS A 271 48.02 49.40 18.16
N ALA A 272 47.72 50.57 17.59
CA ALA A 272 46.50 50.80 16.82
C ALA A 272 46.45 49.96 15.56
N LEU A 273 47.60 49.84 14.88
CA LEU A 273 47.72 48.99 13.69
C LEU A 273 47.56 47.52 14.00
N ASP A 274 48.10 47.04 15.13
CA ASP A 274 47.89 45.65 15.60
C ASP A 274 46.41 45.36 15.82
N VAL A 275 45.70 46.27 16.48
CA VAL A 275 44.25 46.11 16.73
C VAL A 275 43.45 46.08 15.41
N ILE A 276 43.82 46.94 14.44
CA ILE A 276 43.20 46.91 13.11
C ILE A 276 43.44 45.61 12.40
N ASN A 277 44.70 45.10 12.49
CA ASN A 277 45.05 43.79 11.90
C ASN A 277 44.22 42.63 12.52
N VAL A 278 43.99 42.64 13.84
CA VAL A 278 43.12 41.65 14.51
C VAL A 278 41.68 41.76 14.00
N ILE A 279 41.15 42.99 13.89
CA ILE A 279 39.80 43.20 13.35
C ILE A 279 39.69 42.67 11.92
N HIS A 280 40.68 43.02 11.08
CA HIS A 280 40.72 42.57 9.67
C HIS A 280 40.82 41.03 9.54
N SER A 281 41.66 40.41 10.36
CA SER A 281 41.80 38.93 10.35
C SER A 281 40.52 38.21 10.76
N GLU A 282 39.84 38.69 11.79
CA GLU A 282 38.55 38.11 12.23
C GLU A 282 37.42 38.36 11.23
N ALA A 283 37.38 39.52 10.60
CA ALA A 283 36.43 39.84 9.53
C ALA A 283 36.64 38.89 8.31
N THR A 284 37.89 38.70 7.89
CA THR A 284 38.27 37.78 6.81
C THR A 284 37.92 36.33 7.17
N ARG A 285 38.05 35.95 8.45
CA ARG A 285 37.65 34.64 8.97
C ARG A 285 36.13 34.44 8.83
N ILE A 286 35.32 35.42 9.22
CA ILE A 286 33.86 35.36 9.08
C ILE A 286 33.47 35.25 7.60
N GLN A 287 34.10 36.02 6.71
CA GLN A 287 33.85 35.95 5.27
C GLN A 287 34.09 34.52 4.74
N LYS A 288 35.27 33.96 4.98
CA LYS A 288 35.62 32.58 4.54
C LYS A 288 34.64 31.53 5.14
N MET A 289 34.18 31.77 6.36
CA MET A 289 33.22 30.88 7.03
C MET A 289 31.85 30.95 6.34
N THR A 290 31.36 32.15 6.02
CA THR A 290 30.05 32.31 5.31
C THR A 290 30.10 31.73 3.91
N GLU A 291 31.20 31.89 3.19
CA GLU A 291 31.43 31.26 1.87
C GLU A 291 31.33 29.74 1.98
N ARG A 292 32.00 29.10 2.96
CA ARG A 292 31.95 27.65 3.16
C ARG A 292 30.59 27.14 3.65
N LEU A 293 29.84 27.98 4.41
CA LEU A 293 28.45 27.65 4.81
C LEU A 293 27.52 27.63 3.60
N LEU A 294 27.67 28.59 2.67
CA LEU A 294 26.94 28.60 1.40
C LEU A 294 27.29 27.39 0.54
N GLU A 295 28.58 27.09 0.38
CA GLU A 295 29.04 25.89 -0.34
C GLU A 295 28.43 24.59 0.24
N LEU A 296 28.35 24.49 1.57
CA LEU A 296 27.72 23.33 2.23
C LEU A 296 26.23 23.26 1.96
N ALA A 297 25.53 24.38 2.03
CA ALA A 297 24.10 24.46 1.75
C ALA A 297 23.80 24.10 0.28
N ASP A 298 24.59 24.61 -0.66
CA ASP A 298 24.46 24.28 -2.09
C ASP A 298 24.71 22.80 -2.34
N THR A 299 25.72 22.24 -1.69
CA THR A 299 26.04 20.80 -1.83
C THR A 299 24.95 19.90 -1.24
N GLU A 300 24.16 20.37 -0.27
CA GLU A 300 23.03 19.61 0.30
C GLU A 300 21.74 19.75 -0.52
N MET A 301 21.56 20.86 -1.25
CA MET A 301 20.35 21.14 -2.06
C MET A 301 20.47 20.65 -3.52
N GLU A 302 21.68 20.65 -4.11
CA GLU A 302 21.89 20.20 -5.48
C GLU A 302 21.90 18.68 -5.60
N ASN A 303 20.77 18.12 -5.99
CA ASN A 303 20.63 16.71 -6.37
C ASN A 303 21.20 16.38 -7.78
N SER A 304 21.73 17.35 -8.52
CA SER A 304 22.23 17.17 -9.88
C SER A 304 23.71 17.50 -9.99
N LEU A 305 24.54 16.46 -9.97
CA LEU A 305 25.95 16.57 -10.34
C LEU A 305 26.08 16.75 -11.86
N ASP A 306 26.97 17.61 -12.32
CA ASP A 306 27.37 17.71 -13.73
C ASP A 306 28.41 16.62 -14.06
N ILE A 307 27.92 15.39 -14.16
CA ILE A 307 28.76 14.21 -14.34
C ILE A 307 29.31 14.15 -15.76
N LYS A 308 30.65 14.19 -15.85
CA LYS A 308 31.40 14.12 -17.11
C LYS A 308 32.54 13.11 -16.99
N SER A 309 33.12 12.76 -18.15
CA SER A 309 34.37 12.01 -18.17
C SER A 309 35.52 12.98 -17.94
N VAL A 310 36.25 12.81 -16.84
CA VAL A 310 37.31 13.71 -16.37
C VAL A 310 38.64 12.94 -16.26
N ASN A 311 39.73 13.48 -16.83
CA ASN A 311 41.06 12.95 -16.57
C ASN A 311 41.57 13.46 -15.22
N ILE A 312 41.59 12.57 -14.22
CA ILE A 312 41.96 12.91 -12.84
C ILE A 312 43.43 13.32 -12.72
N ILE A 313 44.34 12.77 -13.56
CA ILE A 313 45.73 13.14 -13.55
C ILE A 313 45.92 14.59 -13.97
N THR A 314 45.28 15.01 -15.07
CA THR A 314 45.31 16.39 -15.55
C THR A 314 44.70 17.35 -14.52
N LEU A 315 43.55 16.98 -13.90
CA LEU A 315 42.91 17.76 -12.86
C LEU A 315 43.83 17.99 -11.66
N CYS A 316 44.43 16.91 -11.12
CA CYS A 316 45.40 16.96 -10.03
C CYS A 316 46.60 17.83 -10.36
N ALA A 317 47.23 17.61 -11.53
CA ALA A 317 48.41 18.35 -11.96
C ALA A 317 48.13 19.89 -12.03
N ASN A 318 46.99 20.30 -12.54
CA ASN A 318 46.56 21.70 -12.59
C ASN A 318 46.41 22.32 -11.20
N VAL A 319 45.78 21.58 -10.27
CA VAL A 319 45.64 22.04 -8.87
C VAL A 319 47.00 22.15 -8.18
N PHE A 320 47.84 21.14 -8.32
CA PHE A 320 49.17 21.10 -7.65
C PHE A 320 50.09 22.22 -8.15
N LYS A 321 50.06 22.54 -9.45
CA LYS A 321 50.77 23.68 -10.01
C LYS A 321 50.36 24.98 -9.35
N GLN A 322 49.08 25.25 -9.22
CA GLN A 322 48.55 26.45 -8.55
C GLN A 322 48.96 26.51 -7.07
N PHE A 323 48.89 25.40 -6.35
CA PHE A 323 49.33 25.35 -4.95
C PHE A 323 50.83 25.57 -4.74
N LYS A 324 51.66 25.01 -5.63
CA LYS A 324 53.10 25.25 -5.61
C LYS A 324 53.46 26.71 -5.84
N GLU A 325 52.77 27.38 -6.77
CA GLU A 325 52.97 28.81 -7.06
C GLU A 325 52.57 29.69 -5.88
N VAL A 326 51.46 29.38 -5.20
CA VAL A 326 50.93 30.22 -4.11
C VAL A 326 51.65 29.98 -2.77
N TYR A 327 51.89 28.72 -2.43
CA TYR A 327 52.37 28.35 -1.10
C TYR A 327 53.86 27.96 -1.07
N GLY A 328 54.50 27.82 -2.23
CA GLY A 328 55.91 27.40 -2.33
C GLY A 328 56.21 26.02 -1.78
N ARG A 329 55.18 25.16 -1.65
CA ARG A 329 55.30 23.83 -1.06
C ARG A 329 55.59 22.77 -2.10
N GLU A 330 56.43 21.80 -1.72
CA GLU A 330 56.75 20.64 -2.52
C GLU A 330 55.60 19.62 -2.45
N ILE A 331 55.00 19.33 -3.63
CA ILE A 331 53.98 18.30 -3.79
C ILE A 331 54.55 17.26 -4.74
N ASN A 332 54.80 16.06 -4.22
CA ASN A 332 55.25 14.93 -5.00
C ASN A 332 54.06 14.18 -5.56
N PHE A 333 53.91 14.12 -6.87
CA PHE A 333 52.82 13.50 -7.55
C PHE A 333 53.23 12.16 -8.16
N HIS A 334 52.61 11.08 -7.67
CA HIS A 334 52.89 9.70 -8.05
C HIS A 334 51.69 9.11 -8.78
N TYR A 335 51.85 8.67 -10.01
CA TYR A 335 50.81 8.00 -10.80
C TYR A 335 51.47 6.98 -11.73
N GLN A 336 50.70 5.96 -12.13
CA GLN A 336 51.18 4.88 -12.99
C GLN A 336 50.91 5.15 -14.46
N GLU A 337 49.81 5.86 -14.78
CA GLU A 337 49.37 6.16 -16.13
C GLU A 337 49.08 7.66 -16.28
N ASP A 338 49.47 8.26 -17.42
CA ASP A 338 49.25 9.69 -17.69
C ASP A 338 47.78 10.07 -17.89
N THR A 339 46.90 9.06 -18.11
CA THR A 339 45.49 9.27 -18.36
C THR A 339 44.70 8.24 -17.58
N ILE A 340 44.01 8.70 -16.52
CA ILE A 340 43.03 7.91 -15.77
C ILE A 340 41.70 8.65 -15.85
N MET A 341 40.73 8.05 -16.54
CA MET A 341 39.40 8.66 -16.72
C MET A 341 38.46 8.23 -15.63
N ILE A 342 37.81 9.20 -14.99
CA ILE A 342 36.76 8.99 -14.01
C ILE A 342 35.43 9.63 -14.47
N THR A 343 34.34 9.09 -14.05
CA THR A 343 32.96 9.65 -14.30
C THR A 343 32.54 10.45 -13.10
N ALA A 344 32.71 11.79 -13.14
CA ALA A 344 32.53 12.65 -11.99
C ALA A 344 32.21 14.10 -12.39
N ASP A 345 31.76 14.90 -11.42
CA ASP A 345 31.66 16.36 -11.52
C ASP A 345 33.08 16.94 -11.25
N GLU A 346 33.67 17.50 -12.30
CA GLU A 346 35.05 18.02 -12.28
C GLU A 346 35.25 19.08 -11.20
N LEU A 347 34.30 20.02 -11.07
CA LEU A 347 34.40 21.14 -10.11
C LEU A 347 34.32 20.63 -8.67
N LYS A 348 33.41 19.69 -8.41
CA LYS A 348 33.27 19.08 -7.08
C LYS A 348 34.47 18.24 -6.69
N ILE A 349 34.99 17.42 -7.59
CA ILE A 349 36.25 16.64 -7.30
C ILE A 349 37.43 17.58 -7.13
N LYS A 350 37.56 18.62 -7.94
CA LYS A 350 38.58 19.67 -7.75
C LYS A 350 38.49 20.28 -6.36
N GLN A 351 37.28 20.58 -5.88
CA GLN A 351 37.04 21.14 -4.55
C GLN A 351 37.50 20.18 -3.44
N VAL A 352 37.22 18.87 -3.57
CA VAL A 352 37.71 17.86 -2.60
C VAL A 352 39.26 17.87 -2.54
N ILE A 353 39.91 17.85 -3.69
CA ILE A 353 41.39 17.88 -3.74
C ILE A 353 41.95 19.13 -3.08
N ILE A 354 41.35 20.31 -3.35
CA ILE A 354 41.75 21.60 -2.73
C ILE A 354 41.57 21.54 -1.21
N ILE A 355 40.49 20.99 -0.70
CA ILE A 355 40.25 20.85 0.74
C ILE A 355 41.33 19.97 1.39
N LEU A 356 41.67 18.85 0.77
CA LEU A 356 42.71 17.96 1.31
C LEU A 356 44.10 18.61 1.31
N LEU A 357 44.46 19.30 0.24
CA LEU A 357 45.75 20.02 0.17
C LEU A 357 45.79 21.20 1.16
N ASP A 358 44.71 21.97 1.31
CA ASP A 358 44.62 23.06 2.29
C ASP A 358 44.83 22.53 3.73
N ASN A 359 44.24 21.37 4.04
CA ASN A 359 44.51 20.70 5.31
C ASN A 359 45.95 20.24 5.46
N ALA A 360 46.53 19.58 4.45
CA ALA A 360 47.89 19.14 4.47
C ALA A 360 48.88 20.30 4.66
N ILE A 361 48.65 21.45 4.02
CA ILE A 361 49.47 22.66 4.19
C ILE A 361 49.33 23.27 5.59
N LYS A 362 48.13 23.27 6.17
CA LYS A 362 47.89 23.86 7.47
C LYS A 362 48.45 23.06 8.62
N TYR A 363 48.45 21.76 8.51
CA TYR A 363 48.82 20.86 9.61
C TYR A 363 50.22 20.21 9.44
N SER A 364 50.87 20.41 8.29
CA SER A 364 52.23 19.95 8.03
C SER A 364 53.11 21.12 7.53
N THR A 365 54.41 21.06 7.84
CA THR A 365 55.42 21.95 7.29
C THR A 365 56.34 21.24 6.28
N ASP A 366 56.24 19.93 6.15
CA ASP A 366 57.02 19.07 5.27
C ASP A 366 56.36 18.90 3.87
N LYS A 367 56.93 18.11 3.01
CA LYS A 367 56.38 17.72 1.70
C LYS A 367 55.00 17.09 1.81
N ILE A 368 54.27 17.11 0.69
CA ILE A 368 52.99 16.41 0.55
C ILE A 368 53.16 15.38 -0.57
N ASP A 369 52.82 14.13 -0.31
CA ASP A 369 52.84 13.07 -1.31
C ASP A 369 51.41 12.76 -1.75
N VAL A 370 51.14 12.76 -3.06
CA VAL A 370 49.83 12.42 -3.65
C VAL A 370 50.02 11.25 -4.60
N TYR A 371 49.19 10.22 -4.39
CA TYR A 371 49.21 9.00 -5.20
C TYR A 371 47.88 8.86 -5.90
N VAL A 372 47.89 8.55 -7.20
CA VAL A 372 46.69 8.20 -7.96
C VAL A 372 46.89 6.81 -8.57
N GLU A 373 45.99 5.90 -8.22
CA GLU A 373 46.05 4.51 -8.66
C GLU A 373 44.72 4.12 -9.33
N ASP A 374 44.84 3.48 -10.47
CA ASP A 374 43.71 2.91 -11.18
C ASP A 374 43.53 1.44 -10.77
N GLN A 375 42.52 1.16 -9.94
CA GLN A 375 42.18 -0.20 -9.49
C GLN A 375 41.04 -0.78 -10.33
N LEU A 376 40.81 -2.09 -10.22
CA LEU A 376 39.83 -2.80 -11.04
C LEU A 376 38.41 -2.21 -10.96
N TYR A 377 37.95 -1.78 -9.77
CA TYR A 377 36.58 -1.30 -9.51
C TYR A 377 36.49 0.16 -9.09
N SER A 378 37.62 0.81 -8.86
CA SER A 378 37.69 2.20 -8.39
C SER A 378 38.98 2.88 -8.75
N THR A 379 38.95 4.21 -8.86
CA THR A 379 40.15 5.05 -8.89
C THR A 379 40.38 5.56 -7.47
N VAL A 380 41.61 5.36 -6.97
CA VAL A 380 42.01 5.73 -5.61
C VAL A 380 42.97 6.91 -5.66
N ILE A 381 42.67 7.96 -4.87
CA ILE A 381 43.53 9.12 -4.69
C ILE A 381 43.95 9.16 -3.21
N ARG A 382 45.24 9.16 -2.92
CA ARG A 382 45.76 9.28 -1.57
C ARG A 382 46.56 10.58 -1.44
N VAL A 383 46.23 11.36 -0.41
CA VAL A 383 46.96 12.57 -0.04
C VAL A 383 47.56 12.35 1.33
N LYS A 384 48.89 12.34 1.37
CA LYS A 384 49.66 12.09 2.59
C LYS A 384 50.48 13.32 2.98
N ASP A 385 50.28 13.75 4.22
CA ASP A 385 51.11 14.76 4.87
C ASP A 385 51.95 14.14 5.98
N TYR A 386 53.01 14.84 6.37
CA TYR A 386 53.92 14.47 7.44
C TYR A 386 53.86 15.52 8.55
N GLY A 387 52.64 15.81 8.97
CA GLY A 387 52.34 16.82 9.97
C GLY A 387 52.14 16.25 11.39
N ILE A 388 51.35 16.99 12.15
CA ILE A 388 51.11 16.67 13.58
C ILE A 388 50.29 15.38 13.77
N GLY A 389 49.66 14.87 12.73
CA GLY A 389 48.74 13.72 12.84
C GLY A 389 47.46 14.04 13.61
N ILE A 390 46.67 12.99 13.79
CA ILE A 390 45.36 13.03 14.49
C ILE A 390 45.32 11.89 15.51
N PRO A 391 45.02 12.18 16.79
CA PRO A 391 44.85 11.14 17.80
C PRO A 391 43.75 10.16 17.45
N GLU A 392 43.89 8.87 17.76
CA GLU A 392 42.97 7.81 17.36
C GLU A 392 41.54 8.07 17.84
N HIS A 393 41.34 8.56 19.07
CA HIS A 393 40.04 8.85 19.65
C HIS A 393 39.30 10.01 18.98
N GLU A 394 39.97 10.82 18.14
CA GLU A 394 39.40 11.94 17.41
C GLU A 394 38.97 11.57 15.99
N MET A 395 39.46 10.43 15.46
CA MET A 395 39.31 10.02 14.06
C MET A 395 37.85 9.88 13.59
N GLU A 396 36.95 9.48 14.49
CA GLU A 396 35.51 9.36 14.18
C GLU A 396 34.84 10.71 13.97
N ASN A 397 35.33 11.74 14.66
CA ASN A 397 34.70 13.06 14.75
C ASN A 397 35.17 14.04 13.68
N ILE A 398 36.33 13.80 13.04
CA ILE A 398 36.95 14.76 12.09
C ILE A 398 36.07 15.09 10.87
N PHE A 399 35.06 14.26 10.55
CA PHE A 399 34.09 14.49 9.49
C PHE A 399 32.83 15.22 9.97
N GLU A 400 32.71 15.48 11.28
CA GLU A 400 31.61 16.28 11.80
C GLU A 400 31.80 17.76 11.46
N ARG A 401 30.71 18.48 11.29
CA ARG A 401 30.71 19.90 10.98
C ARG A 401 31.27 20.71 12.15
N PHE A 402 32.12 21.70 11.86
CA PHE A 402 32.77 22.56 12.84
C PHE A 402 33.69 21.84 13.82
N TYR A 403 33.90 20.52 13.63
CA TYR A 403 34.78 19.76 14.49
C TYR A 403 36.25 20.11 14.26
N ARG A 404 37.03 20.18 15.33
CA ARG A 404 38.46 20.56 15.35
C ARG A 404 39.12 19.89 16.54
N VAL A 405 40.20 19.16 16.30
CA VAL A 405 40.99 18.43 17.31
C VAL A 405 41.55 19.39 18.36
N ASP A 406 42.07 20.55 17.96
CA ASP A 406 42.60 21.58 18.84
C ASP A 406 42.05 22.98 18.53
N LYS A 407 41.15 23.46 19.38
CA LYS A 407 40.46 24.77 19.25
C LYS A 407 41.42 25.96 19.47
N ALA A 408 42.51 25.79 20.21
CA ALA A 408 43.46 26.86 20.52
C ALA A 408 44.42 27.12 19.37
N ARG A 409 45.06 26.10 18.88
CA ARG A 409 46.07 26.15 17.79
C ARG A 409 45.43 26.47 16.43
N SER A 410 44.21 26.10 16.27
CA SER A 410 43.46 26.28 15.03
C SER A 410 42.91 27.72 14.85
N ARG A 411 42.99 28.61 15.83
CA ARG A 411 42.73 30.04 15.64
C ARG A 411 43.85 30.69 14.83
N GLU A 412 45.08 30.25 14.98
CA GLU A 412 46.23 30.73 14.22
C GLU A 412 46.22 30.24 12.77
N THR A 413 45.73 29.01 12.51
CA THR A 413 45.69 28.39 11.18
C THR A 413 44.42 28.70 10.37
N GLY A 414 43.42 29.40 10.95
CA GLY A 414 42.23 29.87 10.23
C GLY A 414 41.26 28.78 9.72
N GLY A 415 41.31 27.58 10.29
CA GLY A 415 40.42 26.49 9.90
C GLY A 415 38.95 26.71 10.36
N THR A 416 37.96 26.40 9.52
CA THR A 416 36.54 26.52 9.83
C THR A 416 35.89 25.22 10.37
N GLY A 417 36.61 24.09 10.28
CA GLY A 417 36.03 22.77 10.63
C GLY A 417 34.97 22.24 9.66
N LEU A 418 34.81 22.89 8.49
CA LEU A 418 33.81 22.47 7.49
C LEU A 418 34.42 21.68 6.31
N GLY A 419 35.72 21.74 6.11
CA GLY A 419 36.36 21.17 4.90
C GLY A 419 36.14 19.68 4.74
N LEU A 420 36.47 18.86 5.75
CA LEU A 420 36.36 17.39 5.65
C LEU A 420 34.88 16.95 5.58
N SER A 421 33.95 17.67 6.21
CA SER A 421 32.50 17.37 6.09
C SER A 421 31.99 17.67 4.67
N ILE A 422 32.47 18.75 4.01
CA ILE A 422 32.18 19.04 2.60
C ILE A 422 32.74 17.96 1.70
N ALA A 423 34.03 17.60 1.90
CA ALA A 423 34.68 16.54 1.12
C ALA A 423 33.92 15.19 1.22
N LYS A 424 33.51 14.81 2.43
CA LYS A 424 32.72 13.59 2.66
C LYS A 424 31.38 13.63 1.95
N ASN A 425 30.68 14.79 1.97
CA ASN A 425 29.40 14.95 1.28
C ASN A 425 29.57 14.83 -0.24
N ILE A 426 30.55 15.49 -0.83
CA ILE A 426 30.84 15.38 -2.26
C ILE A 426 31.20 13.95 -2.65
N MET A 427 32.00 13.24 -1.87
CA MET A 427 32.34 11.84 -2.15
C MET A 427 31.09 10.96 -2.08
N ASN A 428 30.23 11.14 -1.09
CA ASN A 428 28.95 10.40 -0.98
C ASN A 428 28.03 10.63 -2.18
N GLN A 429 27.95 11.86 -2.70
CA GLN A 429 27.16 12.17 -3.91
C GLN A 429 27.70 11.46 -5.16
N HIS A 430 29.00 11.23 -5.22
CA HIS A 430 29.66 10.45 -6.28
C HIS A 430 29.63 8.93 -6.04
N ASN A 431 28.92 8.45 -4.98
CA ASN A 431 28.96 7.05 -4.51
C ASN A 431 30.39 6.57 -4.21
N GLY A 432 31.28 7.51 -3.89
CA GLY A 432 32.66 7.26 -3.48
C GLY A 432 32.80 7.17 -1.96
N GLU A 433 33.99 6.85 -1.51
CA GLU A 433 34.34 6.74 -0.10
C GLU A 433 35.52 7.63 0.25
N ILE A 434 35.53 8.22 1.45
CA ILE A 434 36.68 8.93 2.02
C ILE A 434 37.06 8.27 3.33
N LYS A 435 38.36 7.92 3.46
CA LYS A 435 38.95 7.34 4.67
C LYS A 435 40.14 8.16 5.12
N VAL A 436 40.40 8.15 6.41
CA VAL A 436 41.58 8.81 6.98
C VAL A 436 42.33 7.78 7.81
N ALA A 437 43.64 7.72 7.60
CA ALA A 437 44.61 7.00 8.44
C ALA A 437 45.61 8.01 8.98
N SER A 438 45.78 8.09 10.29
CA SER A 438 46.67 9.06 10.91
C SER A 438 47.37 8.48 12.13
N ILE A 439 48.57 8.92 12.36
CA ILE A 439 49.35 8.59 13.58
C ILE A 439 49.77 9.92 14.18
N ASP A 440 49.40 10.13 15.45
CA ASP A 440 49.77 11.33 16.21
C ASP A 440 51.30 11.57 16.20
N GLY A 441 51.72 12.78 15.85
CA GLY A 441 53.15 13.15 15.72
C GLY A 441 53.84 12.67 14.45
N ILE A 442 53.19 11.90 13.55
CA ILE A 442 53.84 11.34 12.35
C ILE A 442 53.23 11.91 11.06
N GLY A 443 51.89 12.05 10.99
CA GLY A 443 51.20 12.60 9.82
C GLY A 443 49.87 11.96 9.52
N THR A 444 49.20 12.42 8.45
CA THR A 444 47.89 11.99 8.06
C THR A 444 47.86 11.58 6.60
N GLU A 445 47.18 10.48 6.30
CA GLU A 445 46.85 10.02 4.95
C GLU A 445 45.35 10.00 4.76
N VAL A 446 44.87 10.75 3.77
CA VAL A 446 43.44 10.75 3.37
C VAL A 446 43.32 10.00 2.07
N VAL A 447 42.43 9.01 2.03
CA VAL A 447 42.18 8.12 0.90
C VAL A 447 40.79 8.38 0.35
N LEU A 448 40.73 8.76 -0.92
CA LEU A 448 39.47 8.90 -1.69
C LEU A 448 39.35 7.69 -2.61
N SER A 449 38.16 7.08 -2.66
CA SER A 449 37.87 5.99 -3.60
C SER A 449 36.64 6.36 -4.42
N LEU A 450 36.80 6.48 -5.74
CA LEU A 450 35.75 6.78 -6.69
C LEU A 450 35.41 5.53 -7.51
N PRO A 451 34.16 5.05 -7.51
CA PRO A 451 33.81 3.85 -8.27
C PRO A 451 33.91 4.11 -9.77
N LYS A 452 34.40 3.12 -10.52
CA LYS A 452 34.31 3.09 -11.97
C LYS A 452 32.89 2.72 -12.35
N ARG A 453 32.20 3.56 -13.14
CA ARG A 453 30.89 3.30 -13.71
C ARG A 453 30.97 2.75 -15.10
#